data_396cb6b28128b711fcf22ec1083cc42f
#
_entry.id   396cb6b28128b711fcf22ec1083cc42f
#
_cell.length_a   1.000
_cell.length_b   1.000
_cell.length_c   1.000
_cell.angle_alpha   90.00
_cell.angle_beta   90.00
_cell.angle_gamma   90.00
#
_symmetry.space_group_name_H-M   'P 1'
#
loop_
_entity.id
_entity.type
_entity.pdbx_description
1 polymer ?
#
loop_
_entity_poly.entity_id
_entity_poly.type
_entity_poly.pdbx_seq_one_letter_code
_entity_poly.pdbx_strand_id
1 'polypeptide(L)'
;MLLHSVALSIGSRSISTSAISNQIIKLTRLRVVDNSEIGKQAMLEGKPPRCIHIYNKVGIGYIGDRVLVAIKGEKKKGILVGLKQNQNPKIPKFDSNNIVLIDDNGTPLGTRIHVPIPHILRTLLKEKTHSKGADYTKLLAIASRFV
;
A
#
# COMPACT_ATOMS: atom_id res chain seq x y z
N MET A 1 20.13 44.75 -29.83
CA MET A 1 19.06 43.90 -30.34
C MET A 1 19.21 42.45 -29.95
N LEU A 2 20.33 41.85 -30.18
CA LEU A 2 20.56 40.47 -29.75
C LEU A 2 20.55 40.29 -28.25
N LEU A 3 20.88 41.32 -27.48
CA LEU A 3 20.86 41.31 -26.04
C LEU A 3 19.49 41.12 -25.40
N HIS A 4 18.45 41.52 -26.10
CA HIS A 4 17.08 41.38 -25.61
C HIS A 4 16.62 39.93 -25.55
N SER A 5 16.95 39.12 -26.53
CA SER A 5 16.56 37.73 -26.56
C SER A 5 17.29 36.91 -25.49
N VAL A 6 18.53 37.23 -25.20
CA VAL A 6 19.31 36.58 -24.15
C VAL A 6 18.75 36.91 -22.76
N ALA A 7 18.41 38.19 -22.51
CA ALA A 7 17.84 38.62 -21.26
C ALA A 7 16.48 37.96 -20.97
N LEU A 8 15.63 37.81 -21.98
CA LEU A 8 14.35 37.15 -21.86
C LEU A 8 14.49 35.66 -21.55
N SER A 9 15.45 34.97 -22.13
CA SER A 9 15.66 33.55 -21.87
C SER A 9 16.17 33.27 -20.46
N ILE A 10 16.93 34.17 -19.90
CA ILE A 10 17.43 34.05 -18.51
C ILE A 10 16.31 34.28 -17.49
N GLY A 11 15.34 35.15 -17.81
CA GLY A 11 14.25 35.50 -16.91
C GLY A 11 13.16 34.45 -16.81
N SER A 12 13.10 33.46 -17.68
CA SER A 12 12.01 32.48 -17.71
C SER A 12 12.30 31.22 -16.89
N ARG A 13 12.63 31.40 -15.64
CA ARG A 13 12.75 30.25 -14.73
C ARG A 13 11.35 29.85 -14.24
N SER A 14 10.85 28.74 -14.72
CA SER A 14 9.62 28.19 -14.20
C SER A 14 9.91 27.30 -12.97
N ILE A 15 9.11 27.46 -11.93
CA ILE A 15 9.13 26.56 -10.79
C ILE A 15 8.22 25.39 -11.18
N SER A 16 8.82 24.25 -11.45
CA SER A 16 8.07 23.03 -11.70
C SER A 16 8.24 22.07 -10.54
N THR A 17 7.16 21.46 -10.12
CA THR A 17 7.20 20.37 -9.14
C THR A 17 7.16 19.05 -9.89
N SER A 18 8.02 18.12 -9.50
CA SER A 18 7.96 16.76 -10.04
C SER A 18 6.66 16.08 -9.60
N ALA A 19 6.14 15.19 -10.42
CA ALA A 19 4.97 14.40 -10.06
C ALA A 19 5.26 13.56 -8.81
N ILE A 20 4.33 13.57 -7.85
CA ILE A 20 4.45 12.76 -6.65
C ILE A 20 4.18 11.30 -7.03
N SER A 21 5.15 10.41 -6.82
CA SER A 21 5.02 8.99 -7.18
C SER A 21 4.20 8.20 -6.17
N ASN A 22 4.11 8.64 -4.92
CA ASN A 22 3.39 7.98 -3.82
C ASN A 22 3.76 6.51 -3.64
N GLN A 23 5.00 6.15 -3.94
CA GLN A 23 5.48 4.77 -3.86
C GLN A 23 5.52 4.28 -2.42
N ILE A 24 5.24 2.98 -2.24
CA ILE A 24 5.36 2.35 -0.94
C ILE A 24 6.81 1.91 -0.74
N ILE A 25 7.49 2.63 0.15
CA ILE A 25 8.88 2.37 0.54
C ILE A 25 8.94 2.19 2.06
N LYS A 26 10.13 1.92 2.59
CA LYS A 26 10.32 1.87 4.04
C LYS A 26 9.91 3.19 4.69
N LEU A 27 9.33 3.13 5.87
CA LEU A 27 8.79 4.23 6.67
C LEU A 27 7.48 4.84 6.13
N THR A 28 6.90 4.30 5.08
CA THR A 28 5.59 4.72 4.60
C THR A 28 4.52 4.39 5.64
N ARG A 29 3.63 5.34 5.91
CA ARG A 29 2.48 5.13 6.79
C ARG A 29 1.37 4.42 6.03
N LEU A 30 0.75 3.44 6.68
CA LEU A 30 -0.29 2.62 6.09
C LEU A 30 -1.56 2.68 6.93
N ARG A 31 -2.71 2.49 6.29
CA ARG A 31 -4.00 2.45 6.95
C ARG A 31 -4.44 1.00 7.10
N VAL A 32 -4.74 0.59 8.33
CA VAL A 32 -5.28 -0.76 8.60
C VAL A 32 -6.78 -0.76 8.36
N VAL A 33 -7.25 -1.70 7.54
CA VAL A 33 -8.64 -1.76 7.09
C VAL A 33 -9.35 -3.07 7.43
N ASP A 34 -8.76 -3.89 8.28
CA ASP A 34 -9.20 -5.27 8.52
C ASP A 34 -10.04 -5.49 9.79
N ASN A 35 -10.43 -4.45 10.50
CA ASN A 35 -11.23 -4.55 11.73
C ASN A 35 -10.52 -5.27 12.89
N SER A 36 -9.19 -5.43 12.85
CA SER A 36 -8.44 -5.98 13.98
C SER A 36 -8.39 -4.99 15.14
N GLU A 37 -8.34 -5.50 16.38
CA GLU A 37 -8.30 -4.61 17.55
C GLU A 37 -7.07 -3.71 17.58
N ILE A 38 -5.91 -4.27 17.30
CA ILE A 38 -4.67 -3.50 17.27
C ILE A 38 -4.71 -2.43 16.17
N GLY A 39 -5.28 -2.76 15.03
CA GLY A 39 -5.47 -1.81 13.94
C GLY A 39 -6.45 -0.69 14.29
N LYS A 40 -7.58 -1.02 14.88
CA LYS A 40 -8.55 -0.02 15.34
C LYS A 40 -7.96 0.95 16.35
N GLN A 41 -7.26 0.46 17.35
CA GLN A 41 -6.63 1.28 18.37
C GLN A 41 -5.56 2.19 17.76
N ALA A 42 -4.72 1.67 16.89
CA ALA A 42 -3.68 2.46 16.23
C ALA A 42 -4.28 3.60 15.40
N MET A 43 -5.35 3.33 14.67
CA MET A 43 -6.01 4.35 13.85
C MET A 43 -6.72 5.39 14.71
N LEU A 44 -7.37 4.99 15.82
CA LEU A 44 -8.03 5.91 16.74
C LEU A 44 -7.04 6.84 17.45
N GLU A 45 -5.87 6.33 17.80
CA GLU A 45 -4.81 7.11 18.44
C GLU A 45 -4.07 8.03 17.46
N GLY A 46 -4.35 7.93 16.18
CA GLY A 46 -3.66 8.70 15.16
C GLY A 46 -2.21 8.26 14.93
N LYS A 47 -1.88 7.02 15.27
CA LYS A 47 -0.55 6.44 15.07
C LYS A 47 -0.63 5.26 14.10
N PRO A 48 -0.78 5.52 12.79
CA PRO A 48 -0.87 4.44 11.81
C PRO A 48 0.44 3.63 11.76
N PRO A 49 0.36 2.35 11.37
CA PRO A 49 1.56 1.55 11.24
C PRO A 49 2.50 2.09 10.18
N ARG A 50 3.79 1.90 10.38
CA ARG A 50 4.82 2.27 9.40
C ARG A 50 5.44 1.01 8.81
N CYS A 51 5.66 1.04 7.50
CA CYS A 51 6.33 -0.04 6.81
C CYS A 51 7.80 -0.09 7.22
N ILE A 52 8.26 -1.24 7.73
CA ILE A 52 9.66 -1.46 8.09
C ILE A 52 10.40 -2.16 6.95
N HIS A 53 9.77 -3.14 6.32
CA HIS A 53 10.39 -3.96 5.30
C HIS A 53 9.35 -4.42 4.27
N ILE A 54 9.79 -4.52 3.03
CA ILE A 54 8.97 -5.02 1.92
C ILE A 54 9.63 -6.29 1.40
N TYR A 55 8.87 -7.39 1.38
CA TYR A 55 9.40 -8.70 0.99
C TYR A 55 9.43 -8.88 -0.52
N ASN A 56 10.12 -7.97 -1.22
CA ASN A 56 10.41 -8.13 -2.64
C ASN A 56 11.82 -7.61 -2.95
N LYS A 57 12.32 -7.87 -4.16
CA LYS A 57 13.68 -7.49 -4.54
C LYS A 57 13.82 -6.00 -4.88
N VAL A 58 12.72 -5.36 -5.28
CA VAL A 58 12.73 -3.97 -5.77
C VAL A 58 12.74 -2.96 -4.63
N GLY A 59 12.18 -3.30 -3.48
CA GLY A 59 12.05 -2.38 -2.34
C GLY A 59 10.88 -1.42 -2.45
N ILE A 60 10.01 -1.58 -3.44
CA ILE A 60 8.79 -0.80 -3.64
C ILE A 60 7.60 -1.76 -3.54
N GLY A 61 6.63 -1.42 -2.69
CA GLY A 61 5.45 -2.26 -2.49
C GLY A 61 4.41 -2.08 -3.61
N TYR A 62 3.83 -3.19 -4.04
CA TYR A 62 2.73 -3.24 -4.98
C TYR A 62 1.55 -3.97 -4.36
N ILE A 63 0.39 -3.93 -5.01
CA ILE A 63 -0.81 -4.63 -4.54
C ILE A 63 -0.53 -6.13 -4.42
N GLY A 64 -0.90 -6.70 -3.28
CA GLY A 64 -0.66 -8.10 -2.99
C GLY A 64 0.71 -8.42 -2.41
N ASP A 65 1.58 -7.43 -2.24
CA ASP A 65 2.88 -7.63 -1.64
C ASP A 65 2.79 -7.76 -0.12
N ARG A 66 3.61 -8.66 0.42
CA ARG A 66 3.76 -8.85 1.86
C ARG A 66 4.74 -7.83 2.40
N VAL A 67 4.37 -7.17 3.49
CA VAL A 67 5.21 -6.17 4.14
C VAL A 67 5.26 -6.42 5.65
N LEU A 68 6.34 -5.96 6.27
CA LEU A 68 6.47 -5.93 7.73
C LEU A 68 6.20 -4.51 8.20
N VAL A 69 5.33 -4.36 9.17
CA VAL A 69 4.96 -3.06 9.72
C VAL A 69 5.17 -3.02 11.23
N ALA A 70 5.46 -1.84 11.75
CA ALA A 70 5.50 -1.56 13.18
C ALA A 70 4.18 -0.89 13.57
N ILE A 71 3.42 -1.52 14.46
CA ILE A 71 2.15 -1.02 14.95
C ILE A 71 2.09 -1.17 16.47
N LYS A 72 1.85 -0.07 17.18
CA LYS A 72 1.76 -0.03 18.65
C LYS A 72 2.93 -0.73 19.36
N GLY A 73 4.14 -0.53 18.86
CA GLY A 73 5.35 -1.15 19.42
C GLY A 73 5.56 -2.60 19.04
N GLU A 74 4.67 -3.20 18.26
CA GLU A 74 4.77 -4.58 17.81
C GLU A 74 5.08 -4.64 16.32
N LYS A 75 5.73 -5.71 15.88
CA LYS A 75 5.96 -5.99 14.47
C LYS A 75 4.89 -6.96 13.96
N LYS A 76 4.19 -6.58 12.92
CA LYS A 76 3.17 -7.42 12.28
C LYS A 76 3.41 -7.48 10.79
N LYS A 77 3.03 -8.59 10.18
CA LYS A 77 3.05 -8.74 8.73
C LYS A 77 1.70 -8.34 8.16
N GLY A 78 1.70 -7.88 6.92
CA GLY A 78 0.46 -7.51 6.26
C GLY A 78 0.56 -7.61 4.75
N ILE A 79 -0.59 -7.56 4.11
CA ILE A 79 -0.73 -7.56 2.65
C ILE A 79 -1.26 -6.21 2.21
N LEU A 80 -0.63 -5.63 1.21
CA LEU A 80 -1.08 -4.37 0.61
C LEU A 80 -2.29 -4.64 -0.27
N VAL A 81 -3.42 -4.03 0.06
CA VAL A 81 -4.70 -4.27 -0.65
C VAL A 81 -5.18 -3.07 -1.45
N GLY A 82 -4.63 -1.89 -1.23
CA GLY A 82 -4.99 -0.71 -2.00
C GLY A 82 -3.91 0.33 -1.89
N LEU A 83 -3.47 0.89 -3.00
CA LEU A 83 -2.33 1.81 -3.04
C LEU A 83 -2.70 3.11 -3.73
N LYS A 84 -2.09 4.19 -3.26
CA LYS A 84 -2.23 5.53 -3.80
C LYS A 84 -1.31 5.78 -4.99
N GLN A 85 -0.26 4.98 -5.15
CA GLN A 85 0.71 5.12 -6.23
C GLN A 85 0.09 4.86 -7.60
N ASN A 86 0.75 5.35 -8.64
CA ASN A 86 0.34 5.08 -10.02
C ASN A 86 0.48 3.58 -10.32
N GLN A 87 -0.56 3.01 -10.89
CA GLN A 87 -0.62 1.58 -11.19
C GLN A 87 -0.99 1.36 -12.65
N ASN A 88 -0.98 0.10 -13.07
CA ASN A 88 -1.41 -0.27 -14.41
C ASN A 88 -2.87 0.18 -14.64
N PRO A 89 -3.26 0.49 -15.89
CA PRO A 89 -4.60 1.03 -16.18
C PRO A 89 -5.76 0.16 -15.68
N LYS A 90 -5.57 -1.14 -15.56
CA LYS A 90 -6.61 -2.09 -15.10
C LYS A 90 -6.71 -2.20 -13.59
N ILE A 91 -5.81 -1.60 -12.85
CA ILE A 91 -5.79 -1.65 -11.39
C ILE A 91 -6.29 -0.32 -10.85
N PRO A 92 -7.32 -0.30 -9.99
CA PRO A 92 -7.84 0.93 -9.43
C PRO A 92 -6.81 1.60 -8.51
N LYS A 93 -6.82 2.94 -8.53
CA LYS A 93 -6.02 3.78 -7.65
C LYS A 93 -6.86 4.20 -6.46
N PHE A 94 -6.33 4.05 -5.27
CA PHE A 94 -7.02 4.40 -4.02
C PHE A 94 -6.53 5.73 -3.45
N ASP A 95 -7.33 6.33 -2.57
CA ASP A 95 -6.97 7.58 -1.89
C ASP A 95 -6.00 7.37 -0.73
N SER A 96 -5.87 6.15 -0.25
CA SER A 96 -5.00 5.80 0.87
C SER A 96 -4.27 4.49 0.60
N ASN A 97 -3.17 4.30 1.31
CA ASN A 97 -2.40 3.04 1.27
C ASN A 97 -3.00 2.10 2.31
N ASN A 98 -3.72 1.09 1.87
CA ASN A 98 -4.45 0.16 2.73
C ASN A 98 -3.70 -1.14 2.95
N ILE A 99 -3.71 -1.62 4.17
CA ILE A 99 -3.07 -2.87 4.55
C ILE A 99 -4.02 -3.74 5.38
N VAL A 100 -3.94 -5.03 5.17
CA VAL A 100 -4.61 -6.05 6.00
C VAL A 100 -3.55 -6.80 6.77
N LEU A 101 -3.63 -6.80 8.09
CA LEU A 101 -2.67 -7.49 8.95
C LEU A 101 -2.91 -9.01 8.88
N ILE A 102 -1.84 -9.76 8.77
CA ILE A 102 -1.88 -11.22 8.69
C ILE A 102 -0.89 -11.85 9.70
N ASP A 103 -1.09 -13.12 9.97
CA ASP A 103 -0.13 -13.93 10.70
C ASP A 103 0.87 -14.61 9.73
N ASP A 104 1.73 -15.47 10.25
CA ASP A 104 2.73 -16.17 9.44
C ASP A 104 2.13 -17.14 8.42
N ASN A 105 0.91 -17.63 8.67
CA ASN A 105 0.20 -18.56 7.80
C ASN A 105 -0.64 -17.84 6.73
N GLY A 106 -0.69 -16.50 6.75
CA GLY A 106 -1.50 -15.73 5.81
C GLY A 106 -2.93 -15.50 6.29
N THR A 107 -3.30 -15.93 7.50
CA THR A 107 -4.62 -15.72 8.07
C THR A 107 -4.75 -14.28 8.56
N PRO A 108 -5.81 -13.53 8.18
CA PRO A 108 -5.99 -12.16 8.65
C PRO A 108 -6.26 -12.11 10.15
N LEU A 109 -5.73 -11.08 10.81
CA LEU A 109 -5.97 -10.86 12.24
C LEU A 109 -7.36 -10.28 12.49
N GLY A 110 -7.92 -9.58 11.53
CA GLY A 110 -9.23 -8.98 11.61
C GLY A 110 -10.35 -9.90 11.13
N THR A 111 -11.58 -9.45 11.32
CA THR A 111 -12.78 -10.20 10.96
C THR A 111 -13.43 -9.73 9.66
N ARG A 112 -13.13 -8.52 9.22
CA ARG A 112 -13.77 -7.93 8.04
C ARG A 112 -12.88 -6.84 7.43
N ILE A 113 -12.87 -6.76 6.10
CA ILE A 113 -12.22 -5.65 5.38
C ILE A 113 -13.31 -4.61 5.08
N HIS A 114 -13.12 -3.38 5.60
CA HIS A 114 -14.11 -2.30 5.50
C HIS A 114 -14.17 -1.65 4.13
N VAL A 115 -13.08 -1.70 3.36
CA VAL A 115 -12.95 -0.96 2.11
C VAL A 115 -12.99 -1.91 0.93
N PRO A 116 -13.41 -1.45 -0.27
CA PRO A 116 -13.29 -2.25 -1.47
C PRO A 116 -11.84 -2.61 -1.77
N ILE A 117 -11.59 -3.79 -2.29
CA ILE A 117 -10.27 -4.23 -2.71
C ILE A 117 -10.25 -4.55 -4.20
N PRO A 118 -9.09 -4.46 -4.88
CA PRO A 118 -9.03 -4.71 -6.32
C PRO A 118 -9.33 -6.17 -6.68
N HIS A 119 -9.98 -6.40 -7.80
CA HIS A 119 -10.21 -7.75 -8.32
C HIS A 119 -8.91 -8.51 -8.58
N ILE A 120 -7.87 -7.82 -9.03
CA ILE A 120 -6.61 -8.46 -9.35
C ILE A 120 -5.97 -9.11 -8.12
N LEU A 121 -6.33 -8.67 -6.93
CA LEU A 121 -5.82 -9.25 -5.69
C LEU A 121 -6.18 -10.73 -5.56
N ARG A 122 -7.34 -11.15 -6.05
CA ARG A 122 -7.73 -12.56 -6.08
C ARG A 122 -6.72 -13.41 -6.83
N THR A 123 -6.38 -12.98 -8.03
CA THR A 123 -5.41 -13.70 -8.87
C THR A 123 -4.02 -13.72 -8.25
N LEU A 124 -3.56 -12.55 -7.78
CA LEU A 124 -2.23 -12.42 -7.19
C LEU A 124 -2.07 -13.26 -5.93
N LEU A 125 -3.07 -13.27 -5.04
CA LEU A 125 -3.00 -14.05 -3.81
C LEU A 125 -3.13 -15.56 -4.06
N LYS A 126 -3.90 -15.99 -5.05
CA LYS A 126 -3.95 -17.39 -5.44
C LYS A 126 -2.59 -17.89 -5.93
N GLU A 127 -1.91 -17.12 -6.77
CA GLU A 127 -0.57 -17.45 -7.22
C GLU A 127 0.41 -17.56 -6.06
N LYS A 128 0.36 -16.62 -5.10
CA LYS A 128 1.22 -16.62 -3.93
C LYS A 128 0.92 -17.77 -2.97
N THR A 129 -0.33 -18.18 -2.86
CA THR A 129 -0.72 -19.35 -2.05
C THR A 129 -0.01 -20.60 -2.57
N HIS A 130 0.01 -20.80 -3.88
CA HIS A 130 0.66 -21.95 -4.48
C HIS A 130 2.18 -21.93 -4.34
N SER A 131 2.80 -20.76 -4.47
CA SER A 131 4.26 -20.65 -4.51
C SER A 131 4.92 -20.57 -3.14
N LYS A 132 4.24 -20.04 -2.12
CA LYS A 132 4.84 -19.75 -0.80
C LYS A 132 4.23 -20.53 0.37
N GLY A 133 3.26 -21.39 0.13
CA GLY A 133 2.66 -22.22 1.16
C GLY A 133 1.77 -21.47 2.18
N ALA A 134 1.57 -20.17 2.02
CA ALA A 134 0.66 -19.39 2.86
C ALA A 134 -0.74 -19.43 2.26
N ASP A 135 -1.76 -19.53 3.12
CA ASP A 135 -3.15 -19.60 2.67
C ASP A 135 -3.85 -18.26 2.86
N TYR A 136 -4.15 -17.59 1.75
CA TYR A 136 -4.84 -16.30 1.74
C TYR A 136 -6.34 -16.41 1.48
N THR A 137 -6.89 -17.60 1.48
CA THR A 137 -8.33 -17.82 1.21
C THR A 137 -9.21 -17.06 2.20
N LYS A 138 -8.87 -17.08 3.48
CA LYS A 138 -9.62 -16.37 4.51
C LYS A 138 -9.58 -14.85 4.32
N LEU A 139 -8.45 -14.30 3.87
CA LEU A 139 -8.33 -12.88 3.57
C LEU A 139 -9.30 -12.47 2.47
N LEU A 140 -9.40 -13.26 1.41
CA LEU A 140 -10.33 -12.99 0.33
C LEU A 140 -11.79 -13.20 0.76
N ALA A 141 -12.04 -14.14 1.67
CA ALA A 141 -13.39 -14.43 2.17
C ALA A 141 -13.96 -13.30 3.05
N ILE A 142 -13.13 -12.58 3.79
CA ILE A 142 -13.59 -11.48 4.64
C ILE A 142 -13.74 -10.15 3.89
N ALA A 143 -13.39 -10.12 2.61
CA ALA A 143 -13.54 -8.92 1.78
C ALA A 143 -15.03 -8.63 1.56
N SER A 144 -15.42 -7.36 1.77
CA SER A 144 -16.81 -6.95 1.61
C SER A 144 -17.19 -6.63 0.16
N ARG A 145 -16.22 -6.15 -0.64
CA ARG A 145 -16.45 -5.74 -2.03
C ARG A 145 -15.16 -5.81 -2.85
N PHE A 146 -15.29 -6.18 -4.11
CA PHE A 146 -14.20 -6.12 -5.11
C PHE A 146 -14.50 -5.06 -6.17
N VAL A 147 -13.49 -4.35 -6.59
CA VAL A 147 -13.59 -3.30 -7.63
C VAL A 147 -12.63 -3.50 -8.80
#